data_795db86b8ad740a33aaba8be98db3b98
#
_entry.id   795db86b8ad740a33aaba8be98db3b98
#
_cell.length_a   1.000
_cell.length_b   1.000
_cell.length_c   1.000
_cell.angle_alpha   90.00
_cell.angle_beta   90.00
_cell.angle_gamma   90.00
#
_symmetry.space_group_name_H-M   'P 1'
#
loop_
_entity.id
_entity.type
_entity.pdbx_description
1 polymer ?
#
loop_
_entity_poly.entity_id
_entity_poly.type
_entity_poly.pdbx_seq_one_letter_code
_entity_poly.pdbx_strand_id
1 'polypeptide(L)'
;TYEEAMDLYHRYENNVLGIITDARYPREGVVDPMAGIKLMAEIRKLDPFIPLILQSSEVENAKYVGRYAASFVDKNSKKMNVDLRDIVSSNFGFGDFVFRNPDTLEEVARVRNLKELQNIIFNIPRESLLYHVQRNHVSRWLYSRALFPPAEFLKRIRWDSAQDVDDHRRVIFEAIVKYRKM
;
A
#
# COMPACT_ATOMS: atom_id res chain seq x y z
N THR A 1 -21.50 -4.79 5.50
CA THR A 1 -21.89 -5.47 4.25
C THR A 1 -20.87 -5.20 3.15
N TYR A 2 -20.96 -5.96 2.07
CA TYR A 2 -20.14 -5.77 0.86
C TYR A 2 -20.41 -4.39 0.23
N GLU A 3 -21.67 -4.02 0.12
CA GLU A 3 -22.14 -2.78 -0.49
C GLU A 3 -21.60 -1.56 0.27
N GLU A 4 -21.72 -1.57 1.59
CA GLU A 4 -21.17 -0.50 2.45
C GLU A 4 -19.64 -0.39 2.30
N ALA A 5 -18.93 -1.51 2.21
CA ALA A 5 -17.49 -1.51 2.02
C ALA A 5 -17.09 -0.88 0.66
N MET A 6 -17.83 -1.20 -0.41
CA MET A 6 -17.63 -0.59 -1.73
C MET A 6 -17.95 0.89 -1.74
N ASP A 7 -19.07 1.30 -1.10
CA ASP A 7 -19.46 2.71 -0.99
C ASP A 7 -18.43 3.53 -0.22
N LEU A 8 -17.93 2.99 0.89
CA LEU A 8 -16.83 3.62 1.67
C LEU A 8 -15.55 3.73 0.84
N TYR A 9 -15.21 2.68 0.11
CA TYR A 9 -14.04 2.71 -0.76
C TYR A 9 -14.16 3.82 -1.81
N HIS A 10 -15.25 3.89 -2.56
CA HIS A 10 -15.46 4.94 -3.59
C HIS A 10 -15.45 6.35 -3.00
N ARG A 11 -16.03 6.51 -1.80
CA ARG A 11 -16.03 7.81 -1.11
C ARG A 11 -14.67 8.29 -0.69
N TYR A 12 -13.78 7.36 -0.28
CA TYR A 12 -12.48 7.65 0.32
C TYR A 12 -11.29 7.09 -0.47
N GLU A 13 -11.47 6.67 -1.72
CA GLU A 13 -10.45 5.97 -2.53
C GLU A 13 -9.07 6.64 -2.55
N ASN A 14 -9.05 7.98 -2.50
CA ASN A 14 -7.81 8.74 -2.46
C ASN A 14 -7.07 8.66 -1.12
N ASN A 15 -7.75 8.30 -0.04
CA ASN A 15 -7.25 8.33 1.33
C ASN A 15 -7.11 6.93 1.95
N VAL A 16 -7.53 5.88 1.24
CA VAL A 16 -7.42 4.50 1.73
C VAL A 16 -5.97 4.04 1.66
N LEU A 17 -5.40 3.66 2.80
CA LEU A 17 -4.04 3.12 2.90
C LEU A 17 -3.97 1.63 2.58
N GLY A 18 -5.04 0.91 2.82
CA GLY A 18 -5.18 -0.51 2.59
C GLY A 18 -6.52 -1.02 3.11
N ILE A 19 -6.84 -2.26 2.82
CA ILE A 19 -8.12 -2.87 3.18
C ILE A 19 -7.87 -4.16 3.95
N ILE A 20 -8.57 -4.29 5.08
CA ILE A 20 -8.64 -5.51 5.87
C ILE A 20 -10.07 -6.02 5.77
N THR A 21 -10.27 -7.22 5.28
CA THR A 21 -11.59 -7.80 5.09
C THR A 21 -11.67 -9.20 5.67
N ASP A 22 -12.81 -9.53 6.25
CA ASP A 22 -13.17 -10.93 6.53
C ASP A 22 -13.50 -11.63 5.21
N ALA A 23 -13.40 -12.97 5.19
CA ALA A 23 -13.83 -13.74 4.04
C ALA A 23 -15.37 -13.76 3.89
N ARG A 24 -16.08 -13.80 5.03
CA ARG A 24 -17.51 -14.09 5.10
C ARG A 24 -18.28 -12.95 5.79
N TYR A 25 -19.20 -12.33 5.07
CA TYR A 25 -20.17 -11.33 5.57
C TYR A 25 -21.32 -11.11 4.57
N PRO A 26 -22.38 -10.34 4.96
CA PRO A 26 -23.53 -10.13 4.08
C PRO A 26 -23.18 -9.42 2.77
N ARG A 27 -23.74 -9.94 1.68
CA ARG A 27 -23.79 -9.36 0.36
C ARG A 27 -25.20 -9.56 -0.22
N GLU A 28 -25.80 -8.48 -0.75
CA GLU A 28 -27.18 -8.54 -1.28
C GLU A 28 -28.19 -9.08 -0.24
N GLY A 29 -27.98 -8.76 1.04
CA GLY A 29 -28.84 -9.19 2.14
C GLY A 29 -28.63 -10.62 2.62
N VAL A 30 -27.75 -11.41 2.01
CA VAL A 30 -27.48 -12.81 2.38
C VAL A 30 -26.00 -12.97 2.77
N VAL A 31 -25.72 -13.84 3.76
CA VAL A 31 -24.34 -14.15 4.14
C VAL A 31 -23.62 -14.87 2.99
N ASP A 32 -22.62 -14.22 2.43
CA ASP A 32 -21.78 -14.77 1.36
C ASP A 32 -20.41 -15.20 1.93
N PRO A 33 -20.05 -16.50 1.88
CA PRO A 33 -18.77 -16.99 2.38
C PRO A 33 -17.56 -16.46 1.60
N MET A 34 -17.79 -15.89 0.42
CA MET A 34 -16.77 -15.36 -0.49
C MET A 34 -16.80 -13.83 -0.62
N ALA A 35 -17.58 -13.14 0.21
CA ALA A 35 -17.76 -11.69 0.10
C ALA A 35 -16.44 -10.92 0.10
N GLY A 36 -15.52 -11.23 1.03
CA GLY A 36 -14.22 -10.59 1.12
C GLY A 36 -13.30 -10.89 -0.06
N ILE A 37 -13.36 -12.09 -0.59
CA ILE A 37 -12.60 -12.46 -1.79
C ILE A 37 -13.12 -11.69 -3.01
N LYS A 38 -14.44 -11.57 -3.15
CA LYS A 38 -15.08 -10.75 -4.19
C LYS A 38 -14.75 -9.27 -4.04
N LEU A 39 -14.75 -8.75 -2.80
CA LEU A 39 -14.32 -7.38 -2.51
C LEU A 39 -12.87 -7.16 -2.96
N MET A 40 -11.94 -8.02 -2.57
CA MET A 40 -10.55 -7.92 -3.00
C MET A 40 -10.41 -7.95 -4.53
N ALA A 41 -11.22 -8.76 -5.22
CA ALA A 41 -11.20 -8.84 -6.68
C ALA A 41 -11.61 -7.51 -7.33
N GLU A 42 -12.68 -6.87 -6.84
CA GLU A 42 -13.13 -5.58 -7.37
C GLU A 42 -12.16 -4.44 -7.03
N ILE A 43 -11.72 -4.37 -5.78
CA ILE A 43 -10.74 -3.34 -5.36
C ILE A 43 -9.43 -3.46 -6.16
N ARG A 44 -8.96 -4.67 -6.44
CA ARG A 44 -7.72 -4.87 -7.21
C ARG A 44 -7.82 -4.40 -8.66
N LYS A 45 -9.02 -4.37 -9.25
CA LYS A 45 -9.26 -3.76 -10.56
C LYS A 45 -9.17 -2.23 -10.52
N LEU A 46 -9.65 -1.63 -9.43
CA LEU A 46 -9.69 -0.17 -9.23
C LEU A 46 -8.32 0.37 -8.80
N ASP A 47 -7.66 -0.28 -7.85
CA ASP A 47 -6.30 0.04 -7.40
C ASP A 47 -5.42 -1.22 -7.42
N PRO A 48 -4.57 -1.37 -8.45
CA PRO A 48 -3.70 -2.55 -8.60
C PRO A 48 -2.68 -2.74 -7.48
N PHE A 49 -2.39 -1.70 -6.68
CA PHE A 49 -1.29 -1.71 -5.72
C PHE A 49 -1.70 -1.50 -4.27
N ILE A 50 -2.99 -1.30 -3.99
CA ILE A 50 -3.46 -1.13 -2.61
C ILE A 50 -3.18 -2.40 -1.78
N PRO A 51 -2.64 -2.28 -0.56
CA PRO A 51 -2.49 -3.42 0.33
C PRO A 51 -3.84 -4.03 0.70
N LEU A 52 -3.94 -5.35 0.58
CA LEU A 52 -5.12 -6.12 0.94
C LEU A 52 -4.74 -7.17 1.98
N ILE A 53 -5.58 -7.34 3.00
CA ILE A 53 -5.48 -8.39 4.01
C ILE A 53 -6.80 -9.13 4.07
N LEU A 54 -6.75 -10.44 3.87
CA LEU A 54 -7.86 -11.35 4.10
C LEU A 54 -7.74 -11.98 5.46
N GLN A 55 -8.75 -11.79 6.31
CA GLN A 55 -8.89 -12.50 7.58
C GLN A 55 -9.90 -13.64 7.44
N SER A 56 -9.57 -14.81 7.96
CA SER A 56 -10.51 -15.92 8.00
C SER A 56 -10.18 -16.89 9.13
N SER A 57 -11.22 -17.54 9.69
CA SER A 57 -11.07 -18.74 10.53
C SER A 57 -10.92 -20.03 9.70
N GLU A 58 -11.18 -19.96 8.41
CA GLU A 58 -11.02 -21.05 7.46
C GLU A 58 -9.68 -20.87 6.74
N VAL A 59 -8.67 -21.68 7.14
CA VAL A 59 -7.29 -21.56 6.62
C VAL A 59 -7.21 -21.82 5.11
N GLU A 60 -8.15 -22.59 4.56
CA GLU A 60 -8.28 -22.89 3.14
C GLU A 60 -8.47 -21.62 2.29
N ASN A 61 -8.98 -20.54 2.87
CA ASN A 61 -9.12 -19.26 2.19
C ASN A 61 -7.75 -18.59 1.87
N ALA A 62 -6.66 -19.04 2.47
CA ALA A 62 -5.31 -18.59 2.14
C ALA A 62 -4.95 -18.82 0.65
N LYS A 63 -5.53 -19.81 0.00
CA LYS A 63 -5.31 -20.09 -1.45
C LYS A 63 -5.69 -18.94 -2.36
N TYR A 64 -6.56 -18.01 -1.91
CA TYR A 64 -7.03 -16.89 -2.73
C TYR A 64 -6.09 -15.69 -2.71
N VAL A 65 -5.25 -15.53 -1.66
CA VAL A 65 -4.46 -14.29 -1.49
C VAL A 65 -3.40 -14.10 -2.56
N GLY A 66 -2.78 -15.17 -3.04
CA GLY A 66 -1.75 -15.08 -4.09
C GLY A 66 -2.29 -14.46 -5.38
N ARG A 67 -3.54 -14.76 -5.75
CA ARG A 67 -4.19 -14.21 -6.95
C ARG A 67 -4.39 -12.70 -6.91
N TYR A 68 -4.55 -12.15 -5.71
CA TYR A 68 -4.83 -10.72 -5.51
C TYR A 68 -3.65 -9.98 -4.87
N ALA A 69 -2.47 -10.60 -4.78
CA ALA A 69 -1.31 -10.05 -4.08
C ALA A 69 -1.71 -9.51 -2.69
N ALA A 70 -2.48 -10.30 -1.94
CA ALA A 70 -2.96 -9.98 -0.61
C ALA A 70 -2.18 -10.75 0.46
N SER A 71 -2.26 -10.32 1.70
CA SER A 71 -1.78 -11.08 2.86
C SER A 71 -2.94 -11.86 3.49
N PHE A 72 -2.62 -12.98 4.13
CA PHE A 72 -3.59 -13.78 4.87
C PHE A 72 -3.32 -13.70 6.38
N VAL A 73 -4.39 -13.60 7.17
CA VAL A 73 -4.35 -13.66 8.63
C VAL A 73 -5.35 -14.70 9.11
N ASP A 74 -4.85 -15.74 9.79
CA ASP A 74 -5.68 -16.75 10.43
C ASP A 74 -6.26 -16.20 11.73
N LYS A 75 -7.60 -16.09 11.83
CA LYS A 75 -8.31 -15.60 13.01
C LYS A 75 -8.19 -16.52 14.22
N ASN A 76 -7.87 -17.80 14.01
CA ASN A 76 -7.67 -18.78 15.08
C ASN A 76 -6.22 -18.81 15.59
N SER A 77 -5.30 -18.11 14.92
CA SER A 77 -3.90 -18.05 15.34
C SER A 77 -3.75 -17.29 16.67
N LYS A 78 -3.01 -17.86 17.60
CA LYS A 78 -2.60 -17.16 18.83
C LYS A 78 -1.73 -15.92 18.56
N LYS A 79 -1.16 -15.82 17.36
CA LYS A 79 -0.32 -14.71 16.88
C LYS A 79 -1.07 -13.72 16.00
N MET A 80 -2.39 -13.88 15.80
CA MET A 80 -3.20 -13.06 14.89
C MET A 80 -2.90 -11.56 15.00
N ASN A 81 -2.90 -11.01 16.22
CA ASN A 81 -2.65 -9.58 16.44
C ASN A 81 -1.21 -9.16 16.09
N VAL A 82 -0.25 -10.05 16.31
CA VAL A 82 1.16 -9.81 15.95
C VAL A 82 1.32 -9.82 14.43
N ASP A 83 0.80 -10.85 13.78
CA ASP A 83 0.85 -11.01 12.33
C ASP A 83 0.15 -9.83 11.63
N LEU A 84 -1.05 -9.44 12.11
CA LEU A 84 -1.79 -8.31 11.58
C LEU A 84 -1.01 -7.00 11.74
N ARG A 85 -0.44 -6.73 12.92
CA ARG A 85 0.37 -5.53 13.17
C ARG A 85 1.59 -5.49 12.25
N ASP A 86 2.29 -6.60 12.09
CA ASP A 86 3.50 -6.67 11.30
C ASP A 86 3.21 -6.47 9.80
N ILE A 87 2.11 -7.04 9.30
CA ILE A 87 1.64 -6.83 7.93
C ILE A 87 1.23 -5.37 7.72
N VAL A 88 0.44 -4.79 8.63
CA VAL A 88 0.00 -3.38 8.54
C VAL A 88 1.21 -2.44 8.60
N SER A 89 2.14 -2.67 9.52
CA SER A 89 3.35 -1.85 9.63
C SER A 89 4.20 -1.89 8.37
N SER A 90 4.31 -3.07 7.74
CA SER A 90 5.16 -3.27 6.56
C SER A 90 4.50 -2.79 5.26
N ASN A 91 3.18 -3.00 5.10
CA ASN A 91 2.50 -2.83 3.81
C ASN A 91 1.67 -1.55 3.72
N PHE A 92 1.17 -1.00 4.85
CA PHE A 92 0.33 0.20 4.86
C PHE A 92 1.13 1.50 5.02
N GLY A 93 2.44 1.42 5.09
CA GLY A 93 3.35 2.57 5.14
C GLY A 93 3.62 3.13 6.54
N PHE A 94 3.23 2.46 7.63
CA PHE A 94 3.40 2.98 9.00
C PHE A 94 4.83 2.86 9.54
N GLY A 95 5.64 1.93 9.03
CA GLY A 95 7.03 1.75 9.44
C GLY A 95 8.01 2.67 8.72
N ASP A 96 9.31 2.40 8.86
CA ASP A 96 10.35 3.02 8.04
C ASP A 96 10.06 2.75 6.56
N PHE A 97 10.44 3.69 5.69
CA PHE A 97 10.38 3.42 4.26
C PHE A 97 11.63 2.64 3.84
N VAL A 98 11.42 1.46 3.28
CA VAL A 98 12.50 0.58 2.83
C VAL A 98 12.48 0.52 1.31
N PHE A 99 13.52 1.08 0.69
CA PHE A 99 13.79 0.87 -0.72
C PHE A 99 14.29 -0.54 -0.94
N ARG A 100 13.71 -1.24 -1.92
CA ARG A 100 14.03 -2.64 -2.22
C ARG A 100 14.44 -2.80 -3.67
N ASN A 101 15.29 -3.75 -3.93
CA ASN A 101 15.52 -4.25 -5.28
C ASN A 101 14.22 -4.94 -5.76
N PRO A 102 13.69 -4.63 -6.96
CA PRO A 102 12.43 -5.21 -7.43
C PRO A 102 12.50 -6.71 -7.70
N ASP A 103 13.67 -7.25 -8.02
CA ASP A 103 13.85 -8.66 -8.40
C ASP A 103 14.13 -9.55 -7.19
N THR A 104 15.01 -9.11 -6.27
CA THR A 104 15.41 -9.90 -5.09
C THR A 104 14.63 -9.55 -3.83
N LEU A 105 13.92 -8.40 -3.80
CA LEU A 105 13.27 -7.81 -2.65
C LEU A 105 14.21 -7.47 -1.48
N GLU A 106 15.51 -7.55 -1.68
CA GLU A 106 16.50 -7.14 -0.70
C GLU A 106 16.46 -5.65 -0.42
N GLU A 107 16.80 -5.28 0.79
CA GLU A 107 16.87 -3.89 1.22
C GLU A 107 18.06 -3.19 0.54
N VAL A 108 17.76 -2.08 -0.16
CA VAL A 108 18.74 -1.21 -0.80
C VAL A 108 19.06 -0.01 0.08
N ALA A 109 18.04 0.57 0.69
CA ALA A 109 18.16 1.71 1.60
C ALA A 109 16.94 1.80 2.49
N ARG A 110 17.09 2.51 3.64
CA ARG A 110 16.02 2.72 4.60
C ARG A 110 15.99 4.18 5.04
N VAL A 111 14.78 4.73 5.17
CA VAL A 111 14.56 6.08 5.69
C VAL A 111 13.45 6.11 6.72
N ARG A 112 13.64 6.88 7.76
CA ARG A 112 12.71 7.04 8.90
C ARG A 112 11.89 8.31 8.81
N ASN A 113 12.40 9.31 8.10
CA ASN A 113 11.82 10.64 8.01
C ASN A 113 12.14 11.34 6.68
N LEU A 114 11.50 12.49 6.44
CA LEU A 114 11.66 13.25 5.21
C LEU A 114 13.07 13.76 4.99
N LYS A 115 13.81 14.09 6.06
CA LYS A 115 15.19 14.58 5.93
C LYS A 115 16.11 13.48 5.42
N GLU A 116 15.97 12.27 5.95
CA GLU A 116 16.71 11.11 5.46
C GLU A 116 16.36 10.81 4.00
N LEU A 117 15.07 10.86 3.64
CA LEU A 117 14.65 10.67 2.25
C LEU A 117 15.26 11.70 1.31
N GLN A 118 15.26 13.00 1.69
CA GLN A 118 15.93 14.04 0.91
C GLN A 118 17.41 13.78 0.70
N ASN A 119 18.10 13.28 1.73
CA ASN A 119 19.55 13.08 1.68
C ASN A 119 19.94 11.94 0.72
N ILE A 120 19.10 10.92 0.58
CA ILE A 120 19.47 9.72 -0.18
C ILE A 120 18.77 9.58 -1.55
N ILE A 121 17.75 10.38 -1.83
CA ILE A 121 16.86 10.19 -3.00
C ILE A 121 17.65 10.14 -4.34
N PHE A 122 18.71 10.91 -4.45
CA PHE A 122 19.56 10.94 -5.65
C PHE A 122 20.50 9.72 -5.76
N ASN A 123 20.70 8.98 -4.66
CA ASN A 123 21.56 7.81 -4.61
C ASN A 123 20.77 6.48 -4.71
N ILE A 124 19.45 6.53 -4.71
CA ILE A 124 18.62 5.33 -4.85
C ILE A 124 18.76 4.76 -6.27
N PRO A 125 19.05 3.47 -6.45
CA PRO A 125 19.08 2.84 -7.76
C PRO A 125 17.78 3.07 -8.54
N ARG A 126 17.90 3.26 -9.86
CA ARG A 126 16.78 3.57 -10.76
C ARG A 126 15.63 2.58 -10.62
N GLU A 127 15.96 1.30 -10.70
CA GLU A 127 14.99 0.19 -10.64
C GLU A 127 14.24 0.16 -9.31
N SER A 128 14.92 0.42 -8.20
CA SER A 128 14.32 0.51 -6.88
C SER A 128 13.39 1.73 -6.77
N LEU A 129 13.83 2.89 -7.24
CA LEU A 129 13.00 4.10 -7.22
C LEU A 129 11.71 3.89 -8.02
N LEU A 130 11.82 3.44 -9.27
CA LEU A 130 10.67 3.21 -10.15
C LEU A 130 9.72 2.15 -9.56
N TYR A 131 10.25 1.07 -9.02
CA TYR A 131 9.46 0.04 -8.34
C TYR A 131 8.54 0.64 -7.27
N HIS A 132 9.07 1.56 -6.45
CA HIS A 132 8.31 2.14 -5.34
C HIS A 132 7.35 3.26 -5.77
N VAL A 133 7.76 4.14 -6.68
CA VAL A 133 6.91 5.28 -7.08
C VAL A 133 5.73 4.83 -7.94
N GLN A 134 5.95 3.90 -8.87
CA GLN A 134 4.89 3.35 -9.72
C GLN A 134 3.81 2.59 -8.95
N ARG A 135 4.13 2.09 -7.75
CA ARG A 135 3.21 1.38 -6.84
C ARG A 135 2.65 2.25 -5.72
N ASN A 136 2.84 3.55 -5.81
CA ASN A 136 2.39 4.51 -4.79
C ASN A 136 2.94 4.26 -3.37
N HIS A 137 4.06 3.54 -3.23
CA HIS A 137 4.62 3.24 -1.91
C HIS A 137 5.07 4.50 -1.19
N VAL A 138 5.71 5.44 -1.90
CA VAL A 138 6.18 6.71 -1.31
C VAL A 138 4.99 7.57 -0.88
N SER A 139 3.98 7.74 -1.73
CA SER A 139 2.79 8.53 -1.37
C SER A 139 2.03 7.91 -0.19
N ARG A 140 1.91 6.59 -0.14
CA ARG A 140 1.29 5.87 0.98
C ARG A 140 2.04 6.07 2.29
N TRP A 141 3.38 6.03 2.24
CA TRP A 141 4.23 6.30 3.41
C TRP A 141 4.08 7.73 3.93
N LEU A 142 3.88 8.69 3.03
CA LEU A 142 3.58 10.07 3.41
C LEU A 142 2.18 10.21 4.02
N TYR A 143 1.17 9.54 3.44
CA TYR A 143 -0.19 9.51 4.01
C TYR A 143 -0.23 8.97 5.44
N SER A 144 0.49 7.88 5.71
CA SER A 144 0.55 7.29 7.05
C SER A 144 1.14 8.21 8.13
N ARG A 145 1.80 9.30 7.70
CA ARG A 145 2.38 10.36 8.54
C ARG A 145 1.57 11.65 8.54
N ALA A 146 0.33 11.59 8.05
CA ALA A 146 -0.55 12.76 7.87
C ALA A 146 0.05 13.88 6.98
N LEU A 147 0.99 13.54 6.12
CA LEU A 147 1.59 14.44 5.15
C LEU A 147 0.77 14.42 3.84
N PHE A 148 -0.50 14.79 3.94
CA PHE A 148 -1.48 14.64 2.87
C PHE A 148 -1.13 15.41 1.59
N PRO A 149 -0.76 16.71 1.63
CA PRO A 149 -0.50 17.46 0.40
C PRO A 149 0.62 16.86 -0.47
N PRO A 150 1.82 16.52 0.05
CA PRO A 150 2.86 15.89 -0.76
C PRO A 150 2.49 14.46 -1.18
N ALA A 151 1.74 13.73 -0.34
CA ALA A 151 1.28 12.39 -0.69
C ALA A 151 0.33 12.42 -1.89
N GLU A 152 -0.68 13.31 -1.87
CA GLU A 152 -1.61 13.49 -2.99
C GLU A 152 -0.90 13.98 -4.25
N PHE A 153 0.02 14.91 -4.11
CA PHE A 153 0.81 15.38 -5.25
C PHE A 153 1.56 14.23 -5.91
N LEU A 154 2.33 13.45 -5.14
CA LEU A 154 3.10 12.32 -5.69
C LEU A 154 2.21 11.21 -6.23
N LYS A 155 1.04 10.94 -5.63
CA LYS A 155 0.09 9.93 -6.11
C LYS A 155 -0.44 10.24 -7.51
N ARG A 156 -0.57 11.53 -7.88
CA ARG A 156 -1.07 11.98 -9.18
C ARG A 156 0.00 11.98 -10.28
N ILE A 157 1.27 11.86 -9.92
CA ILE A 157 2.34 11.83 -10.91
C ILE A 157 2.29 10.53 -11.70
N ARG A 158 2.37 10.66 -13.01
CA ARG A 158 2.57 9.51 -13.89
C ARG A 158 4.08 9.22 -13.98
N TRP A 159 4.48 8.15 -13.32
CA TRP A 159 5.88 7.72 -13.27
C TRP A 159 6.20 6.90 -14.51
N ASP A 160 6.79 7.53 -15.53
CA ASP A 160 7.17 6.88 -16.77
C ASP A 160 8.62 6.35 -16.68
N SER A 161 8.80 5.07 -16.99
CA SER A 161 10.12 4.45 -17.04
C SER A 161 10.98 4.96 -18.20
N ALA A 162 10.40 5.58 -19.21
CA ALA A 162 11.15 6.17 -20.34
C ALA A 162 11.75 7.55 -20.00
N GLN A 163 11.24 8.23 -18.96
CA GLN A 163 11.81 9.50 -18.50
C GLN A 163 13.12 9.30 -17.74
N ASP A 164 13.90 10.38 -17.67
CA ASP A 164 15.10 10.40 -16.85
C ASP A 164 14.74 10.20 -15.36
N VAL A 165 15.42 9.26 -14.73
CA VAL A 165 15.21 8.97 -13.31
C VAL A 165 15.56 10.17 -12.42
N ASP A 166 16.47 11.03 -12.85
CA ASP A 166 16.83 12.24 -12.10
C ASP A 166 15.69 13.26 -12.10
N ASP A 167 14.85 13.29 -13.13
CA ASP A 167 13.62 14.09 -13.10
C ASP A 167 12.64 13.55 -12.05
N HIS A 168 12.49 12.24 -11.94
CA HIS A 168 11.66 11.63 -10.89
C HIS A 168 12.21 11.93 -9.49
N ARG A 169 13.52 11.83 -9.30
CA ARG A 169 14.19 12.18 -8.03
C ARG A 169 13.94 13.63 -7.67
N ARG A 170 14.08 14.53 -8.65
CA ARG A 170 13.87 15.96 -8.49
C ARG A 170 12.43 16.28 -8.08
N VAL A 171 11.44 15.68 -8.72
CA VAL A 171 10.02 15.83 -8.38
C VAL A 171 9.74 15.44 -6.92
N ILE A 172 10.29 14.31 -6.46
CA ILE A 172 10.12 13.87 -5.07
C ILE A 172 10.83 14.84 -4.11
N PHE A 173 12.07 15.21 -4.42
CA PHE A 173 12.85 16.13 -3.61
C PHE A 173 12.16 17.48 -3.44
N GLU A 174 11.68 18.09 -4.54
CA GLU A 174 10.99 19.37 -4.54
C GLU A 174 9.66 19.32 -3.77
N ALA A 175 8.89 18.24 -3.93
CA ALA A 175 7.67 18.01 -3.16
C ALA A 175 7.97 18.03 -1.66
N ILE A 176 9.01 17.33 -1.21
CA ILE A 176 9.40 17.27 0.19
C ILE A 176 9.89 18.65 0.68
N VAL A 177 10.73 19.34 -0.09
CA VAL A 177 11.25 20.68 0.27
C VAL A 177 10.11 21.67 0.43
N LYS A 178 9.20 21.70 -0.54
CA LYS A 178 8.05 22.61 -0.53
C LYS A 178 7.20 22.44 0.73
N TYR A 179 6.91 21.19 1.11
CA TYR A 179 6.01 20.90 2.22
C TYR A 179 6.69 20.79 3.60
N ARG A 180 8.01 20.78 3.66
CA ARG A 180 8.75 20.94 4.95
C ARG A 180 8.84 22.39 5.44
N LYS A 181 8.63 23.36 4.56
CA LYS A 181 8.69 24.79 4.88
C LYS A 181 7.35 25.37 5.32
N MET A 182 6.29 24.57 5.27
CA MET A 182 4.96 24.91 5.80
C MET A 182 4.80 24.43 7.24
#